data_4ff4c8b3edd990abc2c79d9443305e1c
#
_entry.id   4ff4c8b3edd990abc2c79d9443305e1c
#
_cell.length_a   1.000
_cell.length_b   1.000
_cell.length_c   1.000
_cell.angle_alpha   90.00
_cell.angle_beta   90.00
_cell.angle_gamma   90.00
#
_symmetry.space_group_name_H-M   'P 1'
#
loop_
_entity.id
_entity.type
_entity.pdbx_description
1 polymer ?
#
loop_
_entity_poly.entity_id
_entity_poly.type
_entity_poly.pdbx_seq_one_letter_code
_entity_poly.pdbx_strand_id
1 'polypeptide(L)'
;MRIRTSMLAFGLLASVALAGCSTTSETTEVTRVETTKIFSESYGSVTDAGYTLPAIPISRLDKKFHRQIVEYSTSERPGTIVVNTRERFLYYVLPNGKAVRYGIGVGKQGFSWSGEAYVAWKQAWPTWHPPKEMAERKPDVARYVENGMGPGLNNPLGARAMYLFNEKGQDTLFRLHGTPEWGSIGTAASSGCIRLMNQDVIDLYSRVRPGRNTKVVVIQ
;
A
#
# COMPACT_ATOMS: atom_id res chain seq x y z
N MET A 1 7.22 28.40 96.24
CA MET A 1 7.38 28.90 94.90
C MET A 1 7.28 27.68 93.99
N ARG A 2 6.11 27.50 93.36
CA ARG A 2 5.75 26.27 92.58
C ARG A 2 5.82 26.60 91.10
N ILE A 3 6.68 25.92 90.35
CA ILE A 3 6.76 26.05 88.94
C ILE A 3 6.06 24.82 88.30
N ARG A 4 5.02 25.07 87.55
CA ARG A 4 4.28 24.04 86.78
C ARG A 4 4.94 23.87 85.42
N THR A 5 5.33 22.61 85.10
CA THR A 5 5.87 22.23 83.84
C THR A 5 4.73 21.67 82.99
N SER A 6 4.42 22.29 81.83
CA SER A 6 3.45 21.78 80.86
C SER A 6 4.19 20.91 79.86
N MET A 7 3.76 19.65 79.71
CA MET A 7 4.18 18.73 78.66
C MET A 7 3.37 19.01 77.39
N LEU A 8 4.04 19.31 76.26
CA LEU A 8 3.50 19.33 74.96
C LEU A 8 3.76 17.94 74.30
N ALA A 9 2.69 17.26 73.95
CA ALA A 9 2.74 16.01 73.17
C ALA A 9 2.88 16.35 71.74
N PHE A 10 3.96 15.88 71.06
CA PHE A 10 4.17 15.95 69.65
C PHE A 10 3.58 14.70 69.00
N GLY A 11 2.50 14.84 68.23
CA GLY A 11 1.90 13.81 67.43
C GLY A 11 2.68 13.63 66.11
N LEU A 12 3.26 12.48 65.92
CA LEU A 12 3.92 12.10 64.70
C LEU A 12 2.87 11.61 63.64
N LEU A 13 2.59 12.42 62.61
CA LEU A 13 1.79 12.01 61.47
C LEU A 13 2.70 11.26 60.49
N ALA A 14 2.51 9.95 60.38
CA ALA A 14 3.14 9.12 59.36
C ALA A 14 2.41 9.30 58.02
N SER A 15 3.04 9.97 57.06
CA SER A 15 2.57 10.09 55.70
C SER A 15 2.93 8.82 54.92
N VAL A 16 1.94 7.99 54.61
CA VAL A 16 2.07 6.83 53.70
C VAL A 16 2.08 7.36 52.29
N ALA A 17 3.24 7.36 51.62
CA ALA A 17 3.36 7.62 50.19
C ALA A 17 2.93 6.36 49.43
N LEU A 18 1.75 6.38 48.80
CA LEU A 18 1.36 5.40 47.77
C LEU A 18 2.17 5.67 46.50
N ALA A 19 3.17 4.84 46.24
CA ALA A 19 3.82 4.77 44.94
C ALA A 19 2.84 4.15 43.92
N GLY A 20 2.15 5.01 43.19
CA GLY A 20 1.35 4.60 42.05
C GLY A 20 2.26 4.14 40.90
N CYS A 21 2.32 2.84 40.61
CA CYS A 21 2.88 2.33 39.38
C CYS A 21 2.02 2.82 38.21
N SER A 22 2.46 3.89 37.55
CA SER A 22 1.91 4.26 36.22
C SER A 22 2.39 3.25 35.22
N THR A 23 1.57 2.24 34.93
CA THR A 23 1.71 1.40 33.73
C THR A 23 1.41 2.30 32.54
N THR A 24 2.46 2.80 31.89
CA THR A 24 2.38 3.44 30.59
C THR A 24 2.01 2.35 29.59
N SER A 25 0.71 2.18 29.31
CA SER A 25 0.26 1.44 28.15
C SER A 25 0.75 2.22 26.93
N GLU A 26 1.77 1.73 26.25
CA GLU A 26 2.08 2.15 24.88
C GLU A 26 0.87 1.79 24.01
N THR A 27 -0.06 2.74 23.94
CA THR A 27 -1.11 2.71 22.94
C THR A 27 -0.40 2.93 21.61
N THR A 28 -0.23 1.88 20.84
CA THR A 28 0.16 1.99 19.43
C THR A 28 -0.87 2.89 18.76
N GLU A 29 -0.51 4.14 18.56
CA GLU A 29 -1.35 5.11 17.84
C GLU A 29 -1.52 4.56 16.43
N VAL A 30 -2.66 3.90 16.18
CA VAL A 30 -3.10 3.58 14.83
C VAL A 30 -3.29 4.92 14.14
N THR A 31 -2.36 5.30 13.31
CA THR A 31 -2.41 6.55 12.53
C THR A 31 -3.73 6.56 11.76
N ARG A 32 -4.70 7.32 12.27
CA ARG A 32 -6.00 7.47 11.64
C ARG A 32 -5.82 8.23 10.34
N VAL A 33 -5.87 7.52 9.22
CA VAL A 33 -5.76 8.11 7.90
C VAL A 33 -7.08 8.79 7.56
N GLU A 34 -7.11 10.12 7.62
CA GLU A 34 -8.29 10.91 7.28
C GLU A 34 -8.37 11.13 5.76
N THR A 35 -9.56 10.88 5.21
CA THR A 35 -9.83 11.08 3.79
C THR A 35 -10.18 12.54 3.53
N THR A 36 -9.43 13.20 2.62
CA THR A 36 -9.71 14.58 2.21
C THR A 36 -10.45 14.66 0.87
N LYS A 37 -10.30 13.66 0.00
CA LYS A 37 -10.96 13.59 -1.31
C LYS A 37 -11.07 12.15 -1.81
N ILE A 38 -12.26 11.79 -2.32
CA ILE A 38 -12.53 10.50 -2.98
C ILE A 38 -12.74 10.76 -4.47
N PHE A 39 -12.13 9.94 -5.33
CA PHE A 39 -12.20 10.06 -6.79
C PHE A 39 -13.17 9.03 -7.41
N SER A 40 -14.38 8.91 -6.89
CA SER A 40 -15.35 7.91 -7.35
C SER A 40 -15.73 8.05 -8.83
N GLU A 41 -15.72 9.27 -9.37
CA GLU A 41 -16.01 9.55 -10.79
C GLU A 41 -14.93 9.05 -11.74
N SER A 42 -13.73 8.75 -11.24
CA SER A 42 -12.58 8.31 -12.04
C SER A 42 -12.65 6.84 -12.49
N TYR A 43 -13.74 6.13 -12.19
CA TYR A 43 -13.89 4.71 -12.48
C TYR A 43 -14.86 4.41 -13.64
N GLY A 44 -15.23 5.42 -14.39
CA GLY A 44 -15.95 5.26 -15.65
C GLY A 44 -15.16 4.49 -16.70
N SER A 45 -15.79 4.21 -17.84
CA SER A 45 -15.11 3.66 -19.00
C SER A 45 -14.02 4.63 -19.49
N VAL A 46 -12.85 4.10 -19.86
CA VAL A 46 -11.69 4.88 -20.33
C VAL A 46 -11.14 4.28 -21.60
N THR A 47 -11.03 5.09 -22.66
CA THR A 47 -10.29 4.70 -23.86
C THR A 47 -8.85 5.16 -23.73
N ASP A 48 -7.90 4.21 -23.86
CA ASP A 48 -6.47 4.44 -23.69
C ASP A 48 -5.69 3.59 -24.68
N ALA A 49 -4.87 4.20 -25.51
CA ALA A 49 -4.03 3.56 -26.54
C ALA A 49 -4.80 2.56 -27.44
N GLY A 50 -6.04 2.88 -27.81
CA GLY A 50 -6.88 2.04 -28.67
C GLY A 50 -7.68 0.96 -27.94
N TYR A 51 -7.51 0.79 -26.62
CA TYR A 51 -8.28 -0.12 -25.79
C TYR A 51 -9.34 0.64 -25.01
N THR A 52 -10.57 0.15 -24.97
CA THR A 52 -11.64 0.72 -24.14
C THR A 52 -11.82 -0.12 -22.88
N LEU A 53 -11.26 0.36 -21.77
CA LEU A 53 -11.45 -0.24 -20.46
C LEU A 53 -12.91 -0.06 -20.01
N PRO A 54 -13.58 -1.11 -19.52
CA PRO A 54 -14.93 -0.99 -19.00
C PRO A 54 -14.94 -0.17 -17.71
N ALA A 55 -16.09 0.43 -17.40
CA ALA A 55 -16.32 1.04 -16.09
C ALA A 55 -16.20 0.01 -14.96
N ILE A 56 -15.59 0.41 -13.86
CA ILE A 56 -15.55 -0.41 -12.64
C ILE A 56 -16.89 -0.22 -11.89
N PRO A 57 -17.60 -1.30 -11.53
CA PRO A 57 -18.82 -1.20 -10.73
C PRO A 57 -18.47 -0.89 -9.26
N ILE A 58 -18.04 0.34 -9.00
CA ILE A 58 -17.51 0.78 -7.70
C ILE A 58 -18.50 0.66 -6.54
N SER A 59 -19.81 0.61 -6.84
CA SER A 59 -20.84 0.33 -5.81
C SER A 59 -20.68 -1.06 -5.19
N ARG A 60 -19.98 -1.98 -5.86
CA ARG A 60 -19.67 -3.34 -5.40
C ARG A 60 -18.32 -3.45 -4.70
N LEU A 61 -17.55 -2.36 -4.65
CA LEU A 61 -16.25 -2.29 -3.99
C LEU A 61 -16.36 -1.38 -2.76
N ASP A 62 -15.80 -1.82 -1.63
CA ASP A 62 -15.77 -1.00 -0.42
C ASP A 62 -15.09 0.35 -0.72
N LYS A 63 -15.76 1.46 -0.34
CA LYS A 63 -15.31 2.84 -0.56
C LYS A 63 -13.89 3.12 -0.07
N LYS A 64 -13.41 2.39 0.94
CA LYS A 64 -12.03 2.54 1.44
C LYS A 64 -10.98 2.20 0.39
N PHE A 65 -11.29 1.33 -0.59
CA PHE A 65 -10.40 0.93 -1.68
C PHE A 65 -10.50 1.82 -2.92
N HIS A 66 -11.43 2.78 -2.95
CA HIS A 66 -11.42 3.79 -3.99
C HIS A 66 -10.20 4.69 -3.82
N ARG A 67 -9.67 5.22 -4.94
CA ARG A 67 -8.59 6.21 -4.90
C ARG A 67 -9.01 7.43 -4.11
N GLN A 68 -8.16 7.87 -3.18
CA GLN A 68 -8.44 8.97 -2.25
C GLN A 68 -7.18 9.79 -2.01
N ILE A 69 -7.33 11.08 -1.75
CA ILE A 69 -6.31 11.86 -1.07
C ILE A 69 -6.57 11.76 0.43
N VAL A 70 -5.55 11.41 1.17
CA VAL A 70 -5.61 11.19 2.62
C VAL A 70 -4.51 11.98 3.33
N GLU A 71 -4.72 12.33 4.59
CA GLU A 71 -3.63 12.75 5.47
C GLU A 71 -2.71 11.54 5.71
N TYR A 72 -1.42 11.73 5.51
CA TYR A 72 -0.46 10.64 5.59
C TYR A 72 0.85 11.12 6.20
N SER A 73 1.03 10.89 7.49
CA SER A 73 2.27 11.21 8.20
C SER A 73 3.33 10.15 7.89
N THR A 74 4.43 10.57 7.30
CA THR A 74 5.55 9.68 6.96
C THR A 74 6.85 10.48 6.88
N SER A 75 7.99 9.82 7.13
CA SER A 75 9.33 10.36 6.89
C SER A 75 9.75 10.27 5.42
N GLU A 76 8.97 9.56 4.58
CA GLU A 76 9.29 9.39 3.17
C GLU A 76 9.03 10.70 2.40
N ARG A 77 9.95 11.02 1.47
CA ARG A 77 9.83 12.21 0.64
C ARG A 77 8.67 12.14 -0.36
N PRO A 78 8.10 13.28 -0.76
CA PRO A 78 7.12 13.31 -1.86
C PRO A 78 7.65 12.62 -3.12
N GLY A 79 6.77 11.85 -3.78
CA GLY A 79 7.10 11.00 -4.92
C GLY A 79 7.50 9.58 -4.56
N THR A 80 7.68 9.24 -3.28
CA THR A 80 7.87 7.86 -2.82
C THR A 80 6.55 7.09 -2.88
N ILE A 81 6.62 5.82 -3.22
CA ILE A 81 5.50 4.88 -3.11
C ILE A 81 5.70 4.06 -1.83
N VAL A 82 4.70 4.05 -0.94
CA VAL A 82 4.67 3.17 0.22
C VAL A 82 3.56 2.14 0.02
N VAL A 83 3.90 0.86 0.08
CA VAL A 83 2.95 -0.25 -0.05
C VAL A 83 2.78 -0.90 1.31
N ASN A 84 1.57 -0.80 1.88
CA ASN A 84 1.20 -1.54 3.08
C ASN A 84 0.40 -2.78 2.67
N THR A 85 1.06 -3.93 2.69
CA THR A 85 0.47 -5.19 2.21
C THR A 85 -0.59 -5.73 3.15
N ARG A 86 -0.45 -5.50 4.47
CA ARG A 86 -1.42 -5.92 5.49
C ARG A 86 -2.74 -5.17 5.34
N GLU A 87 -2.68 -3.85 5.17
CA GLU A 87 -3.86 -3.00 5.00
C GLU A 87 -4.44 -3.04 3.59
N ARG A 88 -3.65 -3.53 2.62
CA ARG A 88 -3.99 -3.57 1.19
C ARG A 88 -4.17 -2.19 0.59
N PHE A 89 -3.24 -1.30 0.92
CA PHE A 89 -3.15 0.04 0.35
C PHE A 89 -1.77 0.33 -0.21
N LEU A 90 -1.76 1.13 -1.26
CA LEU A 90 -0.59 1.80 -1.80
C LEU A 90 -0.76 3.30 -1.63
N TYR A 91 0.26 3.97 -1.13
CA TYR A 91 0.32 5.41 -0.92
C TYR A 91 1.37 6.02 -1.84
N TYR A 92 0.97 6.95 -2.68
CA TYR A 92 1.89 7.82 -3.40
C TYR A 92 2.02 9.12 -2.60
N VAL A 93 3.18 9.31 -1.98
CA VAL A 93 3.43 10.42 -1.05
C VAL A 93 3.38 11.76 -1.78
N LEU A 94 2.60 12.68 -1.26
CA LEU A 94 2.45 14.06 -1.71
C LEU A 94 3.14 15.02 -0.72
N PRO A 95 3.38 16.30 -1.12
CA PRO A 95 3.75 17.34 -0.17
C PRO A 95 2.68 17.55 0.92
N ASN A 96 3.09 18.24 2.01
CA ASN A 96 2.20 18.71 3.08
C ASN A 96 1.49 17.58 3.85
N GLY A 97 2.19 16.46 4.10
CA GLY A 97 1.65 15.38 4.92
C GLY A 97 0.47 14.64 4.30
N LYS A 98 0.39 14.58 2.98
CA LYS A 98 -0.69 13.92 2.25
C LYS A 98 -0.17 12.79 1.38
N ALA A 99 -1.08 11.90 0.97
CA ALA A 99 -0.82 10.90 -0.06
C ALA A 99 -2.05 10.64 -0.93
N VAL A 100 -1.81 10.19 -2.16
CA VAL A 100 -2.85 9.51 -2.93
C VAL A 100 -2.84 8.05 -2.50
N ARG A 101 -3.93 7.59 -1.92
CA ARG A 101 -4.13 6.20 -1.50
C ARG A 101 -4.91 5.44 -2.55
N TYR A 102 -4.40 4.27 -2.92
CA TYR A 102 -5.01 3.32 -3.85
C TYR A 102 -5.30 2.01 -3.11
N GLY A 103 -6.45 1.41 -3.37
CA GLY A 103 -6.73 0.03 -2.98
C GLY A 103 -5.90 -0.93 -3.82
N ILE A 104 -5.32 -1.96 -3.19
CA ILE A 104 -4.52 -2.97 -3.88
C ILE A 104 -5.00 -4.39 -3.59
N GLY A 105 -4.78 -5.27 -4.55
CA GLY A 105 -4.76 -6.71 -4.33
C GLY A 105 -3.31 -7.18 -4.14
N VAL A 106 -3.07 -8.07 -3.17
CA VAL A 106 -1.73 -8.58 -2.87
C VAL A 106 -1.68 -10.07 -3.10
N GLY A 107 -0.67 -10.57 -3.81
CA GLY A 107 -0.45 -11.99 -3.95
C GLY A 107 0.12 -12.65 -2.71
N LYS A 108 -0.05 -13.97 -2.58
CA LYS A 108 0.51 -14.74 -1.46
C LYS A 108 2.01 -14.50 -1.27
N GLN A 109 2.77 -14.38 -2.37
CA GLN A 109 4.21 -14.07 -2.33
C GLN A 109 4.49 -12.59 -2.03
N GLY A 110 3.57 -11.66 -2.35
CA GLY A 110 3.69 -10.24 -2.00
C GLY A 110 3.64 -9.98 -0.49
N PHE A 111 3.04 -10.90 0.28
CA PHE A 111 3.11 -10.88 1.75
C PHE A 111 4.48 -11.32 2.30
N SER A 112 5.31 -11.99 1.52
CA SER A 112 6.62 -12.47 1.96
C SER A 112 7.76 -11.49 1.69
N TRP A 113 7.52 -10.40 0.95
CA TRP A 113 8.53 -9.39 0.66
C TRP A 113 8.22 -8.08 1.34
N SER A 114 9.20 -7.58 2.07
CA SER A 114 9.25 -6.23 2.62
C SER A 114 10.64 -5.65 2.36
N GLY A 115 10.75 -4.34 2.33
CA GLY A 115 12.00 -3.65 2.07
C GLY A 115 11.89 -2.53 1.05
N GLU A 116 13.03 -2.13 0.51
CA GLU A 116 13.13 -1.00 -0.41
C GLU A 116 13.46 -1.46 -1.83
N ALA A 117 12.89 -0.76 -2.78
CA ALA A 117 13.12 -0.91 -4.21
C ALA A 117 12.95 0.45 -4.91
N TYR A 118 13.14 0.47 -6.21
CA TYR A 118 12.79 1.60 -7.05
C TYR A 118 12.10 1.13 -8.32
N VAL A 119 11.31 2.02 -8.93
CA VAL A 119 10.69 1.73 -10.23
C VAL A 119 11.76 1.89 -11.32
N ALA A 120 12.37 0.80 -11.76
CA ALA A 120 13.44 0.82 -12.76
C ALA A 120 12.93 1.29 -14.12
N TRP A 121 11.83 0.72 -14.56
CA TRP A 121 11.15 1.07 -15.80
C TRP A 121 9.65 0.79 -15.71
N LYS A 122 8.90 1.27 -16.69
CA LYS A 122 7.46 1.16 -16.72
C LYS A 122 6.96 0.99 -18.15
N GLN A 123 5.86 0.27 -18.34
CA GLN A 123 5.30 -0.03 -19.63
C GLN A 123 3.78 0.16 -19.67
N ALA A 124 3.30 0.83 -20.71
CA ALA A 124 1.90 0.87 -21.06
C ALA A 124 1.56 -0.38 -21.88
N TRP A 125 0.42 -0.99 -21.59
CA TRP A 125 -0.09 -2.18 -22.26
C TRP A 125 0.97 -3.25 -22.46
N PRO A 126 1.49 -3.82 -21.35
CA PRO A 126 2.62 -4.75 -21.36
C PRO A 126 2.23 -6.11 -21.96
N THR A 127 3.22 -6.81 -22.51
CA THR A 127 3.12 -8.26 -22.75
C THR A 127 3.31 -8.99 -21.44
N TRP A 128 2.49 -9.97 -21.14
CA TRP A 128 2.58 -10.79 -19.95
C TRP A 128 3.22 -12.15 -20.26
N HIS A 129 4.26 -12.49 -19.55
CA HIS A 129 4.88 -13.79 -19.56
C HIS A 129 4.62 -14.48 -18.22
N PRO A 130 3.85 -15.59 -18.18
CA PRO A 130 3.65 -16.34 -16.95
C PRO A 130 4.97 -16.96 -16.47
N PRO A 131 5.24 -16.99 -15.15
CA PRO A 131 6.32 -17.80 -14.61
C PRO A 131 6.10 -19.29 -14.96
N LYS A 132 7.20 -20.04 -15.18
CA LYS A 132 7.13 -21.46 -15.51
C LYS A 132 6.32 -22.26 -14.47
N GLU A 133 6.54 -21.99 -13.20
CA GLU A 133 5.81 -22.64 -12.10
C GLU A 133 4.32 -22.34 -12.11
N MET A 134 3.91 -21.22 -12.70
CA MET A 134 2.50 -20.92 -12.91
C MET A 134 1.92 -21.77 -14.04
N ALA A 135 2.65 -21.95 -15.12
CA ALA A 135 2.23 -22.77 -16.25
C ALA A 135 2.07 -24.25 -15.85
N GLU A 136 2.92 -24.76 -14.96
CA GLU A 136 2.80 -26.11 -14.40
C GLU A 136 1.49 -26.32 -13.63
N ARG A 137 1.07 -25.27 -12.88
CA ARG A 137 -0.18 -25.32 -12.10
C ARG A 137 -1.43 -24.94 -12.90
N LYS A 138 -1.26 -24.23 -14.00
CA LYS A 138 -2.33 -23.73 -14.86
C LYS A 138 -1.97 -23.98 -16.34
N PRO A 139 -2.29 -25.15 -16.89
CA PRO A 139 -1.91 -25.51 -18.26
C PRO A 139 -2.46 -24.55 -19.34
N ASP A 140 -3.59 -23.90 -19.06
CA ASP A 140 -4.20 -22.91 -19.97
C ASP A 140 -3.32 -21.69 -20.26
N VAL A 141 -2.37 -21.36 -19.35
CA VAL A 141 -1.42 -20.26 -19.56
C VAL A 141 -0.06 -20.73 -20.12
N ALA A 142 0.18 -22.04 -20.24
CA ALA A 142 1.47 -22.59 -20.68
C ALA A 142 1.88 -22.08 -22.08
N ARG A 143 0.93 -21.88 -22.98
CA ARG A 143 1.15 -21.31 -24.33
C ARG A 143 1.77 -19.92 -24.34
N TYR A 144 1.70 -19.19 -23.23
CA TYR A 144 2.22 -17.82 -23.10
C TYR A 144 3.61 -17.75 -22.48
N VAL A 145 4.20 -18.88 -22.07
CA VAL A 145 5.53 -18.91 -21.43
C VAL A 145 6.60 -18.38 -22.40
N GLU A 146 6.61 -18.83 -23.63
CA GLU A 146 7.62 -18.46 -24.63
C GLU A 146 7.30 -17.14 -25.32
N ASN A 147 6.07 -17.04 -25.88
CA ASN A 147 5.71 -15.91 -26.75
C ASN A 147 5.02 -14.76 -26.02
N GLY A 148 4.65 -14.94 -24.76
CA GLY A 148 3.88 -13.99 -23.99
C GLY A 148 2.43 -13.87 -24.42
N MET A 149 1.61 -13.30 -23.54
CA MET A 149 0.28 -12.81 -23.86
C MET A 149 0.38 -11.33 -24.21
N GLY A 150 0.06 -10.98 -25.44
CA GLY A 150 0.10 -9.59 -25.93
C GLY A 150 -0.81 -8.65 -25.13
N PRO A 151 -0.68 -7.33 -25.38
CA PRO A 151 -1.55 -6.32 -24.77
C PRO A 151 -3.02 -6.59 -25.02
N GLY A 152 -3.88 -6.23 -24.07
CA GLY A 152 -5.32 -6.39 -24.23
C GLY A 152 -6.08 -6.35 -22.91
N LEU A 153 -7.41 -6.29 -23.01
CA LEU A 153 -8.30 -6.15 -21.84
C LEU A 153 -8.24 -7.37 -20.91
N ASN A 154 -7.88 -8.55 -21.40
CA ASN A 154 -7.77 -9.78 -20.65
C ASN A 154 -6.34 -10.08 -20.15
N ASN A 155 -5.37 -9.21 -20.48
CA ASN A 155 -3.99 -9.38 -20.02
C ASN A 155 -3.91 -9.24 -18.50
N PRO A 156 -3.35 -10.21 -17.76
CA PRO A 156 -3.27 -10.16 -16.28
C PRO A 156 -2.52 -8.94 -15.72
N LEU A 157 -1.61 -8.32 -16.48
CA LEU A 157 -0.92 -7.10 -16.07
C LEU A 157 -1.74 -5.83 -16.31
N GLY A 158 -2.89 -5.94 -16.95
CA GLY A 158 -3.76 -4.80 -17.22
C GLY A 158 -3.13 -3.74 -18.11
N ALA A 159 -3.58 -2.49 -17.92
CA ALA A 159 -3.19 -1.37 -18.78
C ALA A 159 -1.77 -0.87 -18.58
N ARG A 160 -1.16 -1.09 -17.41
CA ARG A 160 0.19 -0.59 -17.04
C ARG A 160 0.91 -1.58 -16.14
N ALA A 161 2.25 -1.62 -16.27
CA ALA A 161 3.14 -2.31 -15.34
C ALA A 161 4.34 -1.43 -15.01
N MET A 162 4.79 -1.49 -13.75
CA MET A 162 5.98 -0.85 -13.22
C MET A 162 6.85 -1.91 -12.57
N TYR A 163 8.11 -1.99 -12.98
CA TYR A 163 9.05 -3.06 -12.66
C TYR A 163 9.97 -2.60 -11.56
N LEU A 164 10.03 -3.37 -10.47
CA LEU A 164 10.74 -3.00 -9.26
C LEU A 164 12.12 -3.67 -9.21
N PHE A 165 13.14 -2.87 -9.01
CA PHE A 165 14.53 -3.31 -8.84
C PHE A 165 15.03 -2.94 -7.44
N ASN A 166 15.87 -3.78 -6.86
CA ASN A 166 16.52 -3.50 -5.60
C ASN A 166 17.65 -2.48 -5.76
N GLU A 167 18.25 -2.03 -4.65
CA GLU A 167 19.33 -1.05 -4.66
C GLU A 167 20.58 -1.50 -5.45
N LYS A 168 20.80 -2.82 -5.57
CA LYS A 168 21.87 -3.40 -6.36
C LYS A 168 21.59 -3.41 -7.86
N GLY A 169 20.41 -2.94 -8.30
CA GLY A 169 20.00 -2.94 -9.70
C GLY A 169 19.53 -4.30 -10.21
N GLN A 170 19.19 -5.21 -9.32
CA GLN A 170 18.64 -6.52 -9.68
C GLN A 170 17.13 -6.47 -9.72
N ASP A 171 16.52 -7.16 -10.68
CA ASP A 171 15.08 -7.32 -10.77
C ASP A 171 14.55 -8.09 -9.56
N THR A 172 13.62 -7.51 -8.82
CA THR A 172 12.99 -8.14 -7.66
C THR A 172 11.93 -9.17 -8.05
N LEU A 173 11.58 -9.24 -9.34
CA LEU A 173 10.42 -9.97 -9.87
C LEU A 173 9.07 -9.46 -9.38
N PHE A 174 9.03 -8.46 -8.50
CA PHE A 174 7.80 -7.78 -8.09
C PHE A 174 7.43 -6.67 -9.06
N ARG A 175 6.12 -6.49 -9.22
CA ARG A 175 5.54 -5.50 -10.14
C ARG A 175 4.38 -4.78 -9.44
N LEU A 176 4.22 -3.49 -9.76
CA LEU A 176 2.96 -2.77 -9.55
C LEU A 176 2.25 -2.75 -10.90
N HIS A 177 1.05 -3.32 -10.99
CA HIS A 177 0.40 -3.45 -12.29
C HIS A 177 -1.12 -3.36 -12.21
N GLY A 178 -1.77 -3.11 -13.34
CA GLY A 178 -3.21 -3.16 -13.44
C GLY A 178 -3.77 -4.58 -13.39
N THR A 179 -5.07 -4.70 -13.38
CA THR A 179 -5.76 -5.99 -13.49
C THR A 179 -7.14 -5.83 -14.12
N PRO A 180 -7.58 -6.78 -14.96
CA PRO A 180 -8.98 -6.87 -15.36
C PRO A 180 -9.88 -7.35 -14.22
N GLU A 181 -9.31 -8.02 -13.21
CA GLU A 181 -10.02 -8.59 -12.06
C GLU A 181 -10.16 -7.56 -10.93
N TRP A 182 -10.93 -6.49 -11.15
CA TRP A 182 -11.14 -5.43 -10.16
C TRP A 182 -11.65 -5.96 -8.80
N GLY A 183 -12.44 -7.06 -8.79
CA GLY A 183 -12.91 -7.70 -7.56
C GLY A 183 -11.82 -8.34 -6.70
N SER A 184 -10.58 -8.44 -7.23
CA SER A 184 -9.43 -8.92 -6.46
C SER A 184 -8.79 -7.83 -5.58
N ILE A 185 -9.21 -6.58 -5.71
CA ILE A 185 -8.74 -5.48 -4.87
C ILE A 185 -9.28 -5.64 -3.44
N GLY A 186 -8.43 -5.43 -2.46
CA GLY A 186 -8.75 -5.67 -1.05
C GLY A 186 -8.57 -7.14 -0.62
N THR A 187 -8.17 -8.04 -1.53
CA THR A 187 -8.02 -9.46 -1.22
C THR A 187 -6.56 -9.95 -1.35
N ALA A 188 -6.31 -11.15 -0.83
CA ALA A 188 -5.04 -11.87 -0.94
C ALA A 188 -5.12 -12.91 -2.09
N ALA A 189 -5.36 -12.48 -3.33
CA ALA A 189 -5.83 -13.34 -4.42
C ALA A 189 -4.85 -13.56 -5.58
N SER A 190 -3.56 -13.23 -5.46
CA SER A 190 -2.62 -13.38 -6.58
C SER A 190 -1.33 -14.13 -6.23
N SER A 191 -0.52 -14.43 -7.26
CA SER A 191 0.74 -15.17 -7.13
C SER A 191 1.98 -14.32 -6.84
N GLY A 192 1.84 -13.06 -6.36
CA GLY A 192 3.03 -12.34 -5.89
C GLY A 192 3.07 -10.85 -6.16
N CYS A 193 2.46 -10.35 -7.22
CA CYS A 193 2.52 -8.94 -7.58
C CYS A 193 1.45 -8.09 -6.85
N ILE A 194 1.63 -6.78 -6.90
CA ILE A 194 0.72 -5.80 -6.33
C ILE A 194 -0.18 -5.30 -7.45
N ARG A 195 -1.48 -5.64 -7.34
CA ARG A 195 -2.50 -5.32 -8.34
C ARG A 195 -3.22 -4.03 -7.98
N LEU A 196 -3.47 -3.19 -8.96
CA LEU A 196 -4.34 -2.02 -8.89
C LEU A 196 -5.48 -2.15 -9.90
N MET A 197 -6.59 -1.46 -9.68
CA MET A 197 -7.57 -1.28 -10.76
C MET A 197 -6.92 -0.59 -11.95
N ASN A 198 -7.38 -0.88 -13.18
CA ASN A 198 -6.77 -0.32 -14.38
C ASN A 198 -6.81 1.22 -14.39
N GLN A 199 -7.90 1.83 -13.96
CA GLN A 199 -8.02 3.28 -13.84
C GLN A 199 -7.03 3.86 -12.82
N ASP A 200 -6.76 3.13 -11.73
CA ASP A 200 -5.82 3.54 -10.69
C ASP A 200 -4.37 3.39 -11.12
N VAL A 201 -4.02 2.30 -11.80
CA VAL A 201 -2.64 2.13 -12.27
C VAL A 201 -2.30 3.12 -13.39
N ILE A 202 -3.26 3.54 -14.21
CA ILE A 202 -3.07 4.61 -15.20
C ILE A 202 -2.75 5.93 -14.50
N ASP A 203 -3.48 6.29 -13.45
CA ASP A 203 -3.22 7.49 -12.65
C ASP A 203 -1.86 7.41 -11.95
N LEU A 204 -1.54 6.31 -11.27
CA LEU A 204 -0.25 6.13 -10.60
C LEU A 204 0.91 6.19 -11.61
N TYR A 205 0.76 5.53 -12.75
CA TYR A 205 1.75 5.51 -13.83
C TYR A 205 2.11 6.92 -14.32
N SER A 206 1.12 7.82 -14.41
CA SER A 206 1.35 9.21 -14.83
C SER A 206 2.20 10.00 -13.82
N ARG A 207 2.13 9.65 -12.53
CA ARG A 207 2.87 10.31 -11.44
C ARG A 207 4.30 9.80 -11.29
N VAL A 208 4.54 8.54 -11.65
CA VAL A 208 5.81 7.84 -11.42
C VAL A 208 6.85 8.22 -12.45
N ARG A 209 8.04 8.59 -11.97
CA ARG A 209 9.23 8.80 -12.80
C ARG A 209 10.14 7.57 -12.69
N PRO A 210 10.43 6.85 -13.80
CA PRO A 210 11.26 5.65 -13.75
C PRO A 210 12.74 5.97 -13.46
N GLY A 211 13.52 4.91 -13.26
CA GLY A 211 14.88 4.99 -12.74
C GLY A 211 14.86 5.15 -11.23
N ARG A 212 15.98 5.54 -10.63
CA ARG A 212 16.09 5.75 -9.16
C ARG A 212 15.30 6.99 -8.65
N ASN A 213 14.46 7.60 -9.50
CA ASN A 213 13.68 8.77 -9.14
C ASN A 213 12.44 8.45 -8.28
N THR A 214 11.91 7.24 -8.38
CA THR A 214 10.76 6.80 -7.57
C THR A 214 11.17 5.62 -6.70
N LYS A 215 11.38 5.92 -5.40
CA LYS A 215 11.57 4.93 -4.35
C LYS A 215 10.25 4.19 -4.07
N VAL A 216 10.35 2.90 -3.77
CA VAL A 216 9.23 2.06 -3.33
C VAL A 216 9.61 1.40 -2.02
N VAL A 217 8.80 1.60 -0.99
CA VAL A 217 8.95 0.98 0.33
C VAL A 217 7.78 0.03 0.52
N VAL A 218 8.06 -1.23 0.83
CA VAL A 218 7.03 -2.24 1.10
C VAL A 218 7.09 -2.64 2.56
N ILE A 219 5.98 -2.42 3.27
CA ILE A 219 5.78 -2.76 4.68
C ILE A 219 4.65 -3.79 4.82
N GLN A 220 4.72 -4.57 5.90
CA GLN A 220 3.78 -5.63 6.23
C GLN A 220 3.00 -5.32 7.51
#